data_a3b70c0d4a4c7f6b266850ce5879b309
#
_entry.id   a3b70c0d4a4c7f6b266850ce5879b309
#
_cell.length_a   1.000
_cell.length_b   1.000
_cell.length_c   1.000
_cell.angle_alpha   90.00
_cell.angle_beta   90.00
_cell.angle_gamma   90.00
#
_symmetry.space_group_name_H-M   'P 1'
#
loop_
_entity.id
_entity.type
_entity.pdbx_description
1 polymer ?
#
loop_
_entity_poly.entity_id
_entity_poly.type
_entity_poly.pdbx_seq_one_letter_code
_entity_poly.pdbx_strand_id
1 'polypeptide(L)'
;YIFKMGFWNTLSKLPKRESSTLHLPGALLPEMIEDLGGFISEKDKYLKYGIPYKRNYLLEGLPGTGKTSLIFILASHFDMNVAIINFSLSIDDATFMKSVSKLPEDSILVLEDIDALFVERKAGDANKSMVSFSGILNTLDGLARRDKQVTFLTTNYVSKLDSALI
;
A
#
# COMPACT_ATOMS: atom_id res chain seq x y z
N TYR A 1 0.15 10.61 -5.69
CA TYR A 1 0.85 11.33 -4.60
C TYR A 1 2.08 10.54 -4.14
N ILE A 2 3.11 11.23 -3.70
CA ILE A 2 4.26 10.64 -2.99
C ILE A 2 4.45 11.36 -1.66
N PHE A 3 4.73 10.61 -0.58
CA PHE A 3 5.04 11.18 0.71
C PHE A 3 6.51 11.56 0.77
N LYS A 4 6.81 12.85 0.97
CA LYS A 4 8.17 13.37 1.06
C LYS A 4 8.22 14.57 2.01
N MET A 5 9.24 14.62 2.86
CA MET A 5 9.48 15.73 3.80
C MET A 5 8.28 16.05 4.71
N GLY A 6 7.52 15.02 5.13
CA GLY A 6 6.38 15.17 6.04
C GLY A 6 5.05 15.56 5.40
N PHE A 7 4.97 15.61 4.06
CA PHE A 7 3.78 16.01 3.31
C PHE A 7 3.52 15.09 2.11
N TRP A 8 2.24 14.99 1.72
CA TRP A 8 1.83 14.40 0.46
C TRP A 8 2.00 15.40 -0.68
N ASN A 9 2.82 15.04 -1.65
CA ASN A 9 3.07 15.87 -2.82
C ASN A 9 2.41 15.22 -4.04
N THR A 10 1.67 16.02 -4.81
CA THR A 10 1.14 15.58 -6.10
C THR A 10 2.30 15.53 -7.11
N LEU A 11 2.58 14.35 -7.67
CA LEU A 11 3.60 14.23 -8.70
C LEU A 11 3.08 14.62 -10.08
N SER A 12 1.97 13.97 -10.46
CA SER A 12 1.33 14.20 -11.76
C SER A 12 -0.08 13.61 -11.74
N LYS A 13 -0.92 14.08 -12.67
CA LYS A 13 -2.15 13.38 -13.02
C LYS A 13 -1.77 12.32 -14.05
N LEU A 14 -1.73 11.06 -13.61
CA LEU A 14 -1.44 9.96 -14.52
C LEU A 14 -2.62 9.71 -15.47
N PRO A 15 -2.37 9.40 -16.74
CA PRO A 15 -3.43 8.97 -17.65
C PRO A 15 -4.04 7.67 -17.14
N LYS A 16 -5.33 7.46 -17.41
CA LYS A 16 -6.00 6.18 -17.10
C LYS A 16 -5.27 5.06 -17.85
N ARG A 17 -4.88 4.03 -17.13
CA ARG A 17 -4.20 2.86 -17.70
C ARG A 17 -5.21 1.76 -17.95
N GLU A 18 -5.28 1.30 -19.20
CA GLU A 18 -6.16 0.22 -19.60
C GLU A 18 -5.62 -1.14 -19.13
N SER A 19 -6.52 -2.02 -18.73
CA SER A 19 -6.22 -3.39 -18.31
C SER A 19 -5.54 -4.23 -19.41
N SER A 20 -5.84 -3.94 -20.67
CA SER A 20 -5.23 -4.57 -21.87
C SER A 20 -3.71 -4.37 -21.96
N THR A 21 -3.15 -3.40 -21.25
CA THR A 21 -1.71 -3.07 -21.28
C THR A 21 -0.88 -3.92 -20.31
N LEU A 22 -1.50 -4.79 -19.52
CA LEU A 22 -0.83 -5.63 -18.54
C LEU A 22 -1.21 -7.09 -18.72
N HIS A 23 -0.22 -7.93 -18.94
CA HIS A 23 -0.38 -9.37 -19.03
C HIS A 23 0.03 -10.00 -17.70
N LEU A 24 -0.96 -10.48 -16.95
CA LEU A 24 -0.76 -11.19 -15.69
C LEU A 24 -1.13 -12.66 -15.87
N PRO A 25 -0.54 -13.57 -15.08
CA PRO A 25 -0.91 -14.98 -15.11
C PRO A 25 -2.39 -15.20 -14.72
N GLY A 26 -3.07 -16.09 -15.45
CA GLY A 26 -4.41 -16.55 -15.08
C GLY A 26 -5.46 -15.44 -15.01
N ALA A 27 -6.35 -15.56 -14.02
CA ALA A 27 -7.45 -14.64 -13.78
C ALA A 27 -7.14 -13.57 -12.70
N LEU A 28 -5.87 -13.36 -12.34
CA LEU A 28 -5.49 -12.50 -11.22
C LEU A 28 -6.11 -11.10 -11.28
N LEU A 29 -6.08 -10.44 -12.44
CA LEU A 29 -6.64 -9.09 -12.57
C LEU A 29 -8.18 -9.07 -12.43
N PRO A 30 -8.96 -9.94 -13.08
CA PRO A 30 -10.40 -10.06 -12.81
C PRO A 30 -10.74 -10.36 -11.36
N GLU A 31 -10.02 -11.29 -10.71
CA GLU A 31 -10.22 -11.65 -9.31
C GLU A 31 -9.97 -10.47 -8.38
N MET A 32 -8.90 -9.72 -8.62
CA MET A 32 -8.59 -8.50 -7.85
C MET A 32 -9.63 -7.39 -8.04
N ILE A 33 -10.17 -7.24 -9.26
CA ILE A 33 -11.24 -6.27 -9.53
C ILE A 33 -12.52 -6.69 -8.80
N GLU A 34 -12.88 -7.96 -8.81
CA GLU A 34 -14.06 -8.49 -8.13
C GLU A 34 -13.93 -8.32 -6.60
N ASP A 35 -12.81 -8.72 -6.01
CA ASP A 35 -12.56 -8.62 -4.57
C ASP A 35 -12.56 -7.16 -4.08
N LEU A 36 -11.83 -6.27 -4.77
CA LEU A 36 -11.76 -4.86 -4.40
C LEU A 36 -13.10 -4.16 -4.64
N GLY A 37 -13.82 -4.50 -5.71
CA GLY A 37 -15.16 -3.99 -6.00
C GLY A 37 -16.17 -4.41 -4.94
N GLY A 38 -16.14 -5.69 -4.53
CA GLY A 38 -16.94 -6.21 -3.42
C GLY A 38 -16.64 -5.43 -2.12
N PHE A 39 -15.37 -5.26 -1.75
CA PHE A 39 -14.98 -4.47 -0.60
C PHE A 39 -15.53 -3.04 -0.67
N ILE A 40 -15.37 -2.34 -1.79
CA ILE A 40 -15.82 -0.95 -1.94
C ILE A 40 -17.35 -0.82 -1.78
N SER A 41 -18.11 -1.82 -2.26
CA SER A 41 -19.58 -1.82 -2.22
C SER A 41 -20.18 -2.19 -0.86
N GLU A 42 -19.41 -2.86 0.00
CA GLU A 42 -19.91 -3.44 1.27
C GLU A 42 -19.71 -2.54 2.51
N LYS A 43 -19.53 -1.25 2.35
CA LYS A 43 -19.29 -0.29 3.47
C LYS A 43 -20.26 -0.49 4.63
N ASP A 44 -21.57 -0.57 4.33
CA ASP A 44 -22.61 -0.67 5.35
C ASP A 44 -22.52 -1.99 6.15
N LYS A 45 -22.02 -3.05 5.53
CA LYS A 45 -21.79 -4.34 6.19
C LYS A 45 -20.68 -4.21 7.24
N TYR A 46 -19.56 -3.55 6.89
CA TYR A 46 -18.47 -3.31 7.83
C TYR A 46 -18.93 -2.45 9.02
N LEU A 47 -19.68 -1.39 8.77
CA LEU A 47 -20.24 -0.52 9.81
C LEU A 47 -21.21 -1.29 10.71
N LYS A 48 -22.11 -2.11 10.14
CA LYS A 48 -23.08 -2.90 10.87
C LYS A 48 -22.44 -3.88 11.86
N TYR A 49 -21.31 -4.50 11.46
CA TYR A 49 -20.60 -5.46 12.30
C TYR A 49 -19.53 -4.84 13.19
N GLY A 50 -19.33 -3.51 13.14
CA GLY A 50 -18.28 -2.83 13.89
C GLY A 50 -16.85 -3.24 13.48
N ILE A 51 -16.68 -3.77 12.28
CA ILE A 51 -15.39 -4.21 11.75
C ILE A 51 -14.69 -3.02 11.06
N PRO A 52 -13.38 -2.83 11.25
CA PRO A 52 -12.63 -1.80 10.53
C PRO A 52 -12.80 -1.92 9.01
N TYR A 53 -13.25 -0.83 8.35
CA TYR A 53 -13.46 -0.81 6.91
C TYR A 53 -12.14 -0.59 6.17
N LYS A 54 -11.32 -1.63 6.12
CA LYS A 54 -10.00 -1.64 5.46
C LYS A 54 -9.71 -2.97 4.76
N ARG A 55 -8.92 -2.90 3.71
CA ARG A 55 -8.48 -4.04 2.91
C ARG A 55 -7.01 -3.91 2.60
N ASN A 56 -6.23 -4.91 2.97
CA ASN A 56 -4.80 -4.95 2.71
C ASN A 56 -4.48 -6.08 1.74
N TYR A 57 -3.59 -5.80 0.77
CA TYR A 57 -3.09 -6.76 -0.20
C TYR A 57 -1.58 -6.81 -0.13
N LEU A 58 -1.00 -8.00 -0.13
CA LEU A 58 0.43 -8.21 -0.27
C LEU A 58 0.73 -8.76 -1.66
N LEU A 59 1.50 -8.01 -2.45
CA LEU A 59 1.95 -8.41 -3.77
C LEU A 59 3.41 -8.84 -3.73
N GLU A 60 3.64 -10.13 -3.97
CA GLU A 60 4.99 -10.68 -4.14
C GLU A 60 5.34 -10.85 -5.61
N GLY A 61 6.60 -10.68 -5.94
CA GLY A 61 7.14 -10.98 -7.26
C GLY A 61 8.47 -10.27 -7.50
N LEU A 62 9.25 -10.81 -8.44
CA LEU A 62 10.53 -10.21 -8.81
C LEU A 62 10.36 -8.78 -9.34
N PRO A 63 11.43 -7.95 -9.31
CA PRO A 63 11.39 -6.63 -9.93
C PRO A 63 10.94 -6.70 -11.39
N GLY A 64 10.10 -5.76 -11.83
CA GLY A 64 9.61 -5.72 -13.21
C GLY A 64 8.43 -6.65 -13.54
N THR A 65 7.90 -7.43 -12.60
CA THR A 65 6.76 -8.37 -12.84
C THR A 65 5.40 -7.68 -12.91
N GLY A 66 5.33 -6.35 -12.77
CA GLY A 66 4.09 -5.60 -12.97
C GLY A 66 3.30 -5.29 -11.69
N LYS A 67 3.84 -5.51 -10.48
CA LYS A 67 3.15 -5.21 -9.20
C LYS A 67 2.57 -3.81 -9.13
N THR A 68 3.41 -2.80 -9.32
CA THR A 68 2.98 -1.39 -9.32
C THR A 68 2.04 -1.09 -10.49
N SER A 69 2.23 -1.73 -11.65
CA SER A 69 1.33 -1.60 -12.81
C SER A 69 -0.07 -2.11 -12.52
N LEU A 70 -0.20 -3.24 -11.81
CA LEU A 70 -1.48 -3.79 -11.36
C LEU A 70 -2.20 -2.78 -10.45
N ILE A 71 -1.50 -2.19 -9.48
CA ILE A 71 -2.06 -1.19 -8.57
C ILE A 71 -2.59 0.02 -9.35
N PHE A 72 -1.85 0.53 -10.34
CA PHE A 72 -2.30 1.65 -11.17
C PHE A 72 -3.53 1.31 -12.02
N ILE A 73 -3.65 0.08 -12.52
CA ILE A 73 -4.84 -0.37 -13.26
C ILE A 73 -6.05 -0.43 -12.33
N LEU A 74 -5.90 -1.01 -11.14
CA LEU A 74 -6.97 -1.06 -10.14
C LEU A 74 -7.41 0.35 -9.70
N ALA A 75 -6.47 1.24 -9.43
CA ALA A 75 -6.75 2.63 -9.10
C ALA A 75 -7.49 3.35 -10.24
N SER A 76 -7.09 3.11 -11.49
CA SER A 76 -7.76 3.65 -12.67
C SER A 76 -9.17 3.09 -12.85
N HIS A 77 -9.38 1.79 -12.58
CA HIS A 77 -10.66 1.14 -12.70
C HIS A 77 -11.69 1.67 -11.70
N PHE A 78 -11.25 1.93 -10.46
CA PHE A 78 -12.12 2.42 -9.37
C PHE A 78 -12.08 3.95 -9.18
N ASP A 79 -11.47 4.68 -10.10
CA ASP A 79 -11.30 6.15 -10.07
C ASP A 79 -10.66 6.65 -8.75
N MET A 80 -9.68 5.89 -8.24
CA MET A 80 -8.95 6.18 -7.01
C MET A 80 -7.58 6.80 -7.30
N ASN A 81 -7.11 7.62 -6.38
CA ASN A 81 -5.74 8.11 -6.39
C ASN A 81 -4.76 7.04 -5.93
N VAL A 82 -3.49 7.20 -6.27
CA VAL A 82 -2.40 6.36 -5.73
C VAL A 82 -1.49 7.22 -4.87
N ALA A 83 -1.28 6.78 -3.63
CA ALA A 83 -0.44 7.44 -2.64
C ALA A 83 0.69 6.50 -2.21
N ILE A 84 1.91 6.80 -2.61
CA ILE A 84 3.08 5.92 -2.45
C ILE A 84 3.95 6.39 -1.30
N ILE A 85 4.30 5.47 -0.41
CA ILE A 85 5.35 5.62 0.59
C ILE A 85 6.49 4.68 0.21
N ASN A 86 7.68 5.25 0.03
CA ASN A 86 8.90 4.50 -0.22
C ASN A 86 9.76 4.53 1.05
N PHE A 87 10.08 3.35 1.58
CA PHE A 87 10.86 3.20 2.81
C PHE A 87 12.38 3.40 2.62
N SER A 88 12.85 3.65 1.42
CA SER A 88 14.23 4.08 1.18
C SER A 88 14.53 5.49 1.72
N LEU A 89 13.46 6.26 2.01
CA LEU A 89 13.57 7.56 2.66
C LEU A 89 13.67 7.40 4.17
N SER A 90 14.41 8.29 4.85
CA SER A 90 14.51 8.32 6.30
C SER A 90 13.18 8.73 6.94
N ILE A 91 12.32 7.74 7.22
CA ILE A 91 11.00 7.90 7.85
C ILE A 91 11.02 7.10 9.16
N ASP A 92 10.52 7.67 10.25
CA ASP A 92 10.26 6.98 11.51
C ASP A 92 8.79 6.56 11.68
N ASP A 93 8.49 5.80 12.72
CA ASP A 93 7.13 5.31 13.01
C ASP A 93 6.12 6.45 13.18
N ALA A 94 6.52 7.54 13.84
CA ALA A 94 5.63 8.69 14.07
C ALA A 94 5.29 9.40 12.75
N THR A 95 6.28 9.60 11.90
CA THR A 95 6.11 10.20 10.58
C THR A 95 5.29 9.29 9.66
N PHE A 96 5.51 7.98 9.72
CA PHE A 96 4.73 6.99 8.99
C PHE A 96 3.25 7.02 9.42
N MET A 97 2.95 6.94 10.71
CA MET A 97 1.59 7.04 11.24
C MET A 97 0.91 8.35 10.81
N LYS A 98 1.64 9.47 10.90
CA LYS A 98 1.13 10.77 10.46
C LYS A 98 0.87 10.81 8.96
N SER A 99 1.68 10.14 8.14
CA SER A 99 1.46 10.07 6.70
C SER A 99 0.16 9.34 6.38
N VAL A 100 -0.08 8.21 7.03
CA VAL A 100 -1.31 7.42 6.84
C VAL A 100 -2.54 8.18 7.34
N SER A 101 -2.46 8.89 8.47
CA SER A 101 -3.57 9.72 8.97
C SER A 101 -3.94 10.88 8.05
N LYS A 102 -2.99 11.37 7.26
CA LYS A 102 -3.16 12.48 6.30
C LYS A 102 -3.23 12.01 4.83
N LEU A 103 -3.49 10.74 4.61
CA LEU A 103 -3.63 10.19 3.27
C LEU A 103 -4.70 10.98 2.49
N PRO A 104 -4.46 11.37 1.23
CA PRO A 104 -5.48 12.03 0.40
C PRO A 104 -6.74 11.17 0.30
N GLU A 105 -7.90 11.82 0.17
CA GLU A 105 -9.17 11.10 0.02
C GLU A 105 -9.18 10.23 -1.24
N ASP A 106 -9.99 9.17 -1.21
CA ASP A 106 -10.13 8.20 -2.29
C ASP A 106 -8.78 7.71 -2.86
N SER A 107 -7.83 7.40 -1.96
CA SER A 107 -6.51 6.94 -2.33
C SER A 107 -6.28 5.50 -1.93
N ILE A 108 -5.63 4.75 -2.82
CA ILE A 108 -4.94 3.51 -2.50
C ILE A 108 -3.57 3.86 -1.89
N LEU A 109 -3.32 3.42 -0.66
CA LEU A 109 -2.00 3.51 -0.05
C LEU A 109 -1.10 2.41 -0.61
N VAL A 110 0.09 2.76 -1.07
CA VAL A 110 1.08 1.81 -1.56
C VAL A 110 2.35 1.92 -0.73
N LEU A 111 2.72 0.79 -0.11
CA LEU A 111 3.96 0.63 0.64
C LEU A 111 4.90 -0.19 -0.23
N GLU A 112 5.83 0.50 -0.92
CA GLU A 112 6.73 -0.17 -1.86
C GLU A 112 7.94 -0.77 -1.17
N ASP A 113 8.34 -1.98 -1.66
CA ASP A 113 9.56 -2.70 -1.29
C ASP A 113 9.74 -2.84 0.22
N ILE A 114 8.69 -3.32 0.92
CA ILE A 114 8.70 -3.47 2.38
C ILE A 114 9.81 -4.40 2.87
N ASP A 115 10.31 -5.31 2.04
CA ASP A 115 11.47 -6.15 2.36
C ASP A 115 12.74 -5.34 2.64
N ALA A 116 12.85 -4.10 2.14
CA ALA A 116 13.95 -3.19 2.47
C ALA A 116 14.02 -2.85 3.97
N LEU A 117 12.92 -2.96 4.72
CA LEU A 117 12.87 -2.73 6.16
C LEU A 117 13.51 -3.86 6.97
N PHE A 118 13.58 -5.08 6.40
CA PHE A 118 14.07 -6.29 7.06
C PHE A 118 15.53 -6.61 6.72
N VAL A 119 16.18 -5.79 5.88
CA VAL A 119 17.63 -5.93 5.65
C VAL A 119 18.38 -5.53 6.91
N GLU A 120 19.26 -6.42 7.42
CA GLU A 120 20.08 -6.17 8.60
C GLU A 120 20.74 -4.80 8.53
N ARG A 121 20.52 -4.01 9.57
CA ARG A 121 21.09 -2.67 9.70
C ARG A 121 22.59 -2.79 9.99
N LYS A 122 23.41 -2.48 9.02
CA LYS A 122 24.84 -2.25 9.29
C LYS A 122 25.01 -0.92 10.01
N ALA A 123 25.76 -0.93 11.10
CA ALA A 123 26.08 0.29 11.84
C ALA A 123 26.72 1.33 10.90
N GLY A 124 26.07 2.48 10.69
CA GLY A 124 26.57 3.57 9.84
C GLY A 124 25.64 4.02 8.70
N ASP A 125 24.55 3.32 8.42
CA ASP A 125 23.59 3.72 7.37
C ASP A 125 22.62 4.81 7.88
N ALA A 126 23.04 6.06 7.86
CA ALA A 126 22.26 7.22 8.30
C ALA A 126 20.99 7.49 7.44
N ASN A 127 20.86 6.86 6.28
CA ASN A 127 19.80 7.13 5.30
C ASN A 127 18.72 6.04 5.23
N LYS A 128 18.67 5.08 6.16
CA LYS A 128 17.63 4.03 6.16
C LYS A 128 16.42 4.45 6.97
N SER A 129 15.24 4.03 6.49
CA SER A 129 13.98 4.17 7.20
C SER A 129 14.11 3.63 8.65
N MET A 130 13.59 4.38 9.61
CA MET A 130 13.51 3.98 11.02
C MET A 130 12.11 3.43 11.37
N VAL A 131 11.30 3.12 10.36
CA VAL A 131 10.01 2.47 10.55
C VAL A 131 10.24 1.06 11.04
N SER A 132 9.63 0.72 12.17
CA SER A 132 9.66 -0.60 12.74
C SER A 132 8.55 -1.47 12.14
N PHE A 133 8.74 -2.78 12.19
CA PHE A 133 7.70 -3.73 11.82
C PHE A 133 6.41 -3.52 12.63
N SER A 134 6.55 -3.36 13.96
CA SER A 134 5.41 -3.05 14.84
C SER A 134 4.76 -1.70 14.47
N GLY A 135 5.52 -0.71 14.00
CA GLY A 135 4.99 0.55 13.50
C GLY A 135 4.09 0.36 12.28
N ILE A 136 4.48 -0.53 11.35
CA ILE A 136 3.64 -0.88 10.19
C ILE A 136 2.36 -1.57 10.65
N LEU A 137 2.46 -2.66 11.42
CA LEU A 137 1.29 -3.39 11.91
C LEU A 137 0.34 -2.49 12.68
N ASN A 138 0.85 -1.72 13.65
CA ASN A 138 0.04 -0.80 14.44
C ASN A 138 -0.65 0.27 13.59
N THR A 139 -0.02 0.70 12.50
CA THR A 139 -0.60 1.69 11.59
C THR A 139 -1.65 1.05 10.69
N LEU A 140 -1.40 -0.18 10.19
CA LEU A 140 -2.34 -0.90 9.35
C LEU A 140 -3.53 -1.44 10.15
N ASP A 141 -3.31 -1.99 11.35
CA ASP A 141 -4.36 -2.57 12.20
C ASP A 141 -4.98 -1.57 13.15
N GLY A 142 -4.25 -0.54 13.48
CA GLY A 142 -4.54 0.36 14.58
C GLY A 142 -5.43 1.53 14.23
N LEU A 143 -5.35 2.44 15.11
CA LEU A 143 -6.10 3.63 15.47
C LEU A 143 -6.25 4.73 14.42
N ALA A 144 -5.59 4.68 13.29
CA ALA A 144 -5.84 5.61 12.19
C ALA A 144 -7.18 5.24 11.53
N ARG A 145 -8.28 5.51 12.24
CA ARG A 145 -9.65 5.30 11.74
C ARG A 145 -9.87 6.16 10.51
N ARG A 146 -9.58 5.60 9.34
CA ARG A 146 -10.15 6.07 8.10
C ARG A 146 -11.20 5.08 7.63
N ASP A 147 -12.36 5.59 7.29
CA ASP A 147 -13.34 4.84 6.54
C ASP A 147 -12.75 4.56 5.14
N LYS A 148 -12.86 3.32 4.68
CA LYS A 148 -12.42 2.88 3.35
C LYS A 148 -10.91 3.03 3.12
N GLN A 149 -10.10 2.28 3.87
CA GLN A 149 -8.66 2.23 3.61
C GLN A 149 -8.31 1.00 2.77
N VAL A 150 -7.75 1.22 1.60
CA VAL A 150 -7.16 0.19 0.74
C VAL A 150 -5.64 0.35 0.76
N THR A 151 -4.93 -0.71 1.13
CA THR A 151 -3.47 -0.70 1.20
C THR A 151 -2.89 -1.84 0.38
N PHE A 152 -1.90 -1.53 -0.45
CA PHE A 152 -1.06 -2.49 -1.14
C PHE A 152 0.35 -2.44 -0.59
N LEU A 153 0.85 -3.61 -0.19
CA LEU A 153 2.23 -3.81 0.19
C LEU A 153 2.92 -4.55 -0.96
N THR A 154 4.10 -4.11 -1.37
CA THR A 154 4.88 -4.83 -2.38
C THR A 154 6.17 -5.36 -1.77
N THR A 155 6.55 -6.56 -2.17
CA THR A 155 7.83 -7.17 -1.80
C THR A 155 8.41 -7.95 -2.98
N ASN A 156 9.72 -8.06 -3.00
CA ASN A 156 10.41 -8.94 -3.94
C ASN A 156 10.70 -10.32 -3.30
N TYR A 157 10.65 -10.40 -1.96
CA TYR A 157 11.01 -11.60 -1.21
C TYR A 157 10.11 -11.74 0.03
N VAL A 158 8.99 -12.46 -0.13
CA VAL A 158 8.07 -12.72 1.00
C VAL A 158 8.77 -13.48 2.14
N SER A 159 9.73 -14.33 1.81
CA SER A 159 10.51 -15.10 2.80
C SER A 159 11.34 -14.24 3.77
N LYS A 160 11.52 -12.94 3.47
CA LYS A 160 12.20 -11.98 4.36
C LYS A 160 11.24 -11.24 5.27
N LEU A 161 9.94 -11.37 5.05
CA LEU A 161 8.92 -10.71 5.84
C LEU A 161 8.65 -11.50 7.12
N ASP A 162 8.21 -10.79 8.16
CA ASP A 162 7.70 -11.43 9.36
C ASP A 162 6.36 -12.11 9.07
N SER A 163 6.14 -13.29 9.66
CA SER A 163 4.93 -14.08 9.45
C SER A 163 3.63 -13.38 9.84
N ALA A 164 3.69 -12.33 10.66
CA ALA A 164 2.53 -11.53 11.03
C ALA A 164 2.03 -10.59 9.90
N LEU A 165 2.80 -10.44 8.80
CA LEU A 165 2.37 -9.71 7.59
C LEU A 165 1.79 -10.63 6.50
N ILE A 166 1.96 -11.93 6.64
CA ILE A 166 1.54 -12.95 5.70
C ILE A 166 0.29 -13.65 6.25
#